data_1e4c6b29cf3cbe95d38b1fbf32ef2659
#
_entry.id   1e4c6b29cf3cbe95d38b1fbf32ef2659
#
_cell.length_a   1.000
_cell.length_b   1.000
_cell.length_c   1.000
_cell.angle_alpha   90.00
_cell.angle_beta   90.00
_cell.angle_gamma   90.00
#
_symmetry.space_group_name_H-M   'P 1'
#
loop_
_entity.id
_entity.type
_entity.pdbx_description
1 polymer ?
#
loop_
_entity_poly.entity_id
_entity_poly.type
_entity_poly.pdbx_seq_one_letter_code
_entity_poly.pdbx_strand_id
1 'polypeptide(L)'
;MNRSYPASSVKKNISKTVSEIAALVDGAAVGDAAISIYGVNRLEYAMPGEITFLSNPKYKKFLAQSQAGCIIIPHDFELGDEYSSRTFIRHENPYAAFVQLLRVFVPEKRYQEGFIHPSAVIGQLSVIAPTAYIGAGCVIGEECVIAGNAVLVGNVTLYDAVTIDENSILHANVVCYQETVIGSRAIIHAGAVIGSDGFGFHEVENGRFEKIPQVGNVIIGDDCEIGANSTIDCAFVGSTIIENGVKIDNLVHIAHNVVVGENTAIAAQAGISGSAKLGARNRIAGQVGVVGHLETAPDVIVHAQSGVAKSIQTGGHYFGSPAKPHGEELKILAALKHLPELVRQVTELKKLHEKD
;
A
#
# COMPACT_ATOMS: atom_id res chain seq x y z
N MET A 1 -27.76 18.90 -10.04
CA MET A 1 -27.76 18.90 -8.56
C MET A 1 -26.32 18.75 -8.08
N ASN A 2 -25.66 19.88 -7.77
CA ASN A 2 -24.34 19.86 -7.13
C ASN A 2 -24.51 19.43 -5.68
N ARG A 3 -24.33 18.15 -5.40
CA ARG A 3 -24.11 17.71 -4.01
C ARG A 3 -22.70 18.15 -3.65
N SER A 4 -22.57 19.27 -2.95
CA SER A 4 -21.37 19.60 -2.22
C SER A 4 -21.23 18.59 -1.08
N TYR A 5 -20.45 17.54 -1.29
CA TYR A 5 -19.98 16.73 -0.17
C TYR A 5 -19.05 17.63 0.64
N PRO A 6 -19.30 17.85 1.95
CA PRO A 6 -18.36 18.57 2.76
C PRO A 6 -17.03 17.81 2.69
N ALA A 7 -15.99 18.48 2.18
CA ALA A 7 -14.66 17.93 2.27
C ALA A 7 -14.39 17.67 3.76
N SER A 8 -13.99 16.45 4.12
CA SER A 8 -13.60 16.16 5.49
C SER A 8 -12.34 16.95 5.79
N SER A 9 -12.51 18.13 6.39
CA SER A 9 -11.38 18.89 6.92
C SER A 9 -10.93 18.18 8.20
N VAL A 10 -9.65 17.84 8.27
CA VAL A 10 -9.07 17.32 9.50
C VAL A 10 -8.94 18.51 10.46
N LYS A 11 -9.90 18.63 11.38
CA LYS A 11 -9.88 19.65 12.45
C LYS A 11 -9.34 19.01 13.71
N LYS A 12 -8.33 19.62 14.29
CA LYS A 12 -7.84 19.31 15.63
C LYS A 12 -8.02 20.52 16.54
N ASN A 13 -8.01 20.25 17.83
CA ASN A 13 -7.80 21.28 18.86
C ASN A 13 -6.35 21.79 18.87
N ILE A 14 -5.62 21.67 17.78
CA ILE A 14 -4.26 22.17 17.61
C ILE A 14 -4.31 23.29 16.60
N SER A 15 -3.89 24.47 17.03
CA SER A 15 -3.68 25.64 16.18
C SER A 15 -2.19 25.97 16.16
N LYS A 16 -1.65 26.29 15.00
CA LYS A 16 -0.29 26.76 14.79
C LYS A 16 -0.31 27.97 13.87
N THR A 17 0.54 28.95 14.13
CA THR A 17 0.73 30.08 13.22
C THR A 17 1.46 29.61 11.95
N VAL A 18 1.30 30.36 10.86
CA VAL A 18 2.05 30.11 9.62
C VAL A 18 3.56 30.15 9.86
N SER A 19 4.03 31.03 10.76
CA SER A 19 5.43 31.11 11.19
C SER A 19 5.92 29.79 11.81
N GLU A 20 5.14 29.24 12.76
CA GLU A 20 5.46 27.97 13.42
C GLU A 20 5.44 26.79 12.42
N ILE A 21 4.49 26.80 11.47
CA ILE A 21 4.41 25.80 10.43
C ILE A 21 5.61 25.89 9.49
N ALA A 22 5.97 27.09 9.07
CA ALA A 22 7.13 27.30 8.20
C ALA A 22 8.42 26.78 8.86
N ALA A 23 8.61 27.05 10.14
CA ALA A 23 9.75 26.52 10.90
C ALA A 23 9.72 24.98 11.03
N LEU A 24 8.54 24.36 11.17
CA LEU A 24 8.39 22.90 11.26
C LEU A 24 8.77 22.17 9.99
N VAL A 25 8.55 22.80 8.82
CA VAL A 25 8.79 22.18 7.52
C VAL A 25 10.03 22.74 6.83
N ASP A 26 10.86 23.51 7.50
CA ASP A 26 12.05 24.19 6.93
C ASP A 26 11.69 25.06 5.70
N GLY A 27 10.53 25.70 5.74
CA GLY A 27 10.02 26.56 4.68
C GLY A 27 10.14 28.06 5.01
N ALA A 28 10.01 28.91 4.00
CA ALA A 28 10.02 30.36 4.13
C ALA A 28 8.60 30.94 4.01
N ALA A 29 8.10 31.60 5.07
CA ALA A 29 6.81 32.27 5.05
C ALA A 29 6.85 33.55 4.20
N VAL A 30 5.80 33.81 3.42
CA VAL A 30 5.58 35.01 2.61
C VAL A 30 4.16 35.48 2.88
N GLY A 31 3.98 36.74 3.22
CA GLY A 31 2.70 37.32 3.62
C GLY A 31 2.50 37.34 5.15
N ASP A 32 1.27 37.17 5.62
CA ASP A 32 0.95 37.24 7.05
C ASP A 32 1.30 35.93 7.78
N ALA A 33 2.45 35.92 8.43
CA ALA A 33 2.95 34.78 9.18
C ALA A 33 2.21 34.52 10.52
N ALA A 34 1.34 35.43 10.96
CA ALA A 34 0.58 35.34 12.20
C ALA A 34 -0.76 34.61 12.05
N ILE A 35 -1.18 34.29 10.82
CA ILE A 35 -2.41 33.56 10.56
C ILE A 35 -2.38 32.21 11.29
N SER A 36 -3.46 31.94 12.03
CA SER A 36 -3.65 30.68 12.75
C SER A 36 -4.26 29.62 11.86
N ILE A 37 -3.58 28.50 11.74
CA ILE A 37 -3.98 27.31 10.99
C ILE A 37 -4.36 26.20 11.97
N TYR A 38 -5.53 25.60 11.79
CA TYR A 38 -6.05 24.52 12.62
C TYR A 38 -6.45 23.28 11.82
N GLY A 39 -6.14 23.22 10.54
CA GLY A 39 -6.43 22.08 9.71
C GLY A 39 -5.74 22.11 8.35
N VAL A 40 -5.86 20.99 7.64
CA VAL A 40 -5.34 20.78 6.29
C VAL A 40 -6.49 20.43 5.35
N ASN A 41 -6.43 20.86 4.08
CA ASN A 41 -7.45 20.54 3.10
C ASN A 41 -6.87 20.58 1.68
N ARG A 42 -7.69 20.14 0.71
CA ARG A 42 -7.35 20.28 -0.71
C ARG A 42 -7.40 21.74 -1.14
N LEU A 43 -6.60 22.09 -2.15
CA LEU A 43 -6.49 23.45 -2.67
C LEU A 43 -7.86 24.05 -3.05
N GLU A 44 -8.74 23.25 -3.63
CA GLU A 44 -10.06 23.68 -4.11
C GLU A 44 -11.08 23.95 -3.00
N TYR A 45 -10.87 23.37 -1.81
CA TYR A 45 -11.86 23.36 -0.72
C TYR A 45 -11.33 23.96 0.58
N ALA A 46 -10.06 24.35 0.62
CA ALA A 46 -9.45 24.89 1.82
C ALA A 46 -10.07 26.24 2.23
N MET A 47 -10.32 26.40 3.53
CA MET A 47 -10.93 27.56 4.17
C MET A 47 -9.86 28.42 4.86
N PRO A 48 -10.18 29.66 5.32
CA PRO A 48 -9.18 30.60 5.86
C PRO A 48 -8.33 30.10 7.03
N GLY A 49 -8.80 29.14 7.81
CA GLY A 49 -8.02 28.50 8.89
C GLY A 49 -7.33 27.20 8.48
N GLU A 50 -7.23 26.90 7.20
CA GLU A 50 -6.65 25.65 6.70
C GLU A 50 -5.45 25.93 5.81
N ILE A 51 -4.49 24.98 5.81
CA ILE A 51 -3.33 25.00 4.94
C ILE A 51 -3.46 23.94 3.85
N THR A 52 -2.95 24.26 2.70
CA THR A 52 -2.91 23.36 1.53
C THR A 52 -1.56 23.46 0.82
N PHE A 53 -1.38 22.77 -0.29
CA PHE A 53 -0.17 22.82 -1.10
C PHE A 53 -0.45 22.82 -2.60
N LEU A 54 0.49 23.36 -3.36
CA LEU A 54 0.54 23.32 -4.83
C LEU A 54 1.89 22.77 -5.26
N SER A 55 1.94 21.49 -5.73
CA SER A 55 3.16 20.89 -6.31
C SER A 55 3.02 20.61 -7.79
N ASN A 56 1.79 20.35 -8.28
CA ASN A 56 1.56 20.01 -9.67
C ASN A 56 0.96 21.22 -10.42
N PRO A 57 1.61 21.72 -11.49
CA PRO A 57 1.15 22.88 -12.26
C PRO A 57 -0.30 22.79 -12.77
N LYS A 58 -0.80 21.57 -12.99
CA LYS A 58 -2.19 21.35 -13.43
C LYS A 58 -3.23 21.91 -12.44
N TYR A 59 -2.89 22.03 -11.16
CA TYR A 59 -3.77 22.54 -10.12
C TYR A 59 -3.66 24.07 -9.95
N LYS A 60 -2.73 24.76 -10.65
CA LYS A 60 -2.58 26.22 -10.61
C LYS A 60 -3.91 26.97 -10.87
N LYS A 61 -4.76 26.45 -11.72
CA LYS A 61 -6.09 26.99 -12.01
C LYS A 61 -7.00 27.14 -10.79
N PHE A 62 -6.78 26.36 -9.73
CA PHE A 62 -7.55 26.44 -8.48
C PHE A 62 -6.98 27.43 -7.48
N LEU A 63 -5.75 27.92 -7.73
CA LEU A 63 -5.07 28.85 -6.81
C LEU A 63 -5.88 30.14 -6.61
N ALA A 64 -6.43 30.69 -7.68
CA ALA A 64 -7.24 31.92 -7.62
C ALA A 64 -8.54 31.74 -6.82
N GLN A 65 -9.14 30.56 -6.83
CA GLN A 65 -10.42 30.26 -6.18
C GLN A 65 -10.25 29.77 -4.73
N SER A 66 -9.07 29.31 -4.36
CA SER A 66 -8.80 28.77 -3.03
C SER A 66 -8.99 29.86 -1.95
N GLN A 67 -9.62 29.49 -0.84
CA GLN A 67 -9.75 30.35 0.34
C GLN A 67 -8.80 29.96 1.47
N ALA A 68 -7.81 29.12 1.17
CA ALA A 68 -6.82 28.66 2.14
C ALA A 68 -6.16 29.84 2.87
N GLY A 69 -6.00 29.72 4.19
CA GLY A 69 -5.26 30.69 4.99
C GLY A 69 -3.76 30.70 4.69
N CYS A 70 -3.23 29.56 4.23
CA CYS A 70 -1.84 29.44 3.77
C CYS A 70 -1.72 28.37 2.69
N ILE A 71 -0.81 28.55 1.74
CA ILE A 71 -0.55 27.60 0.65
C ILE A 71 0.95 27.34 0.56
N ILE A 72 1.35 26.08 0.63
CA ILE A 72 2.75 25.69 0.41
C ILE A 72 3.01 25.60 -1.09
N ILE A 73 4.02 26.32 -1.56
CA ILE A 73 4.37 26.43 -2.99
C ILE A 73 5.86 26.11 -3.21
N PRO A 74 6.27 25.74 -4.44
CA PRO A 74 7.69 25.61 -4.77
C PRO A 74 8.48 26.91 -4.57
N HIS A 75 9.77 26.80 -4.30
CA HIS A 75 10.64 27.97 -4.13
C HIS A 75 10.65 28.91 -5.34
N ASP A 76 10.65 28.32 -6.54
CA ASP A 76 10.71 28.96 -7.84
C ASP A 76 9.34 29.40 -8.40
N PHE A 77 8.25 29.19 -7.60
CA PHE A 77 6.92 29.58 -8.06
C PHE A 77 6.80 31.10 -8.16
N GLU A 78 6.52 31.60 -9.36
CA GLU A 78 6.28 33.03 -9.60
C GLU A 78 4.88 33.41 -9.11
N LEU A 79 4.85 34.26 -8.08
CA LEU A 79 3.64 34.90 -7.55
C LEU A 79 3.37 36.18 -8.34
N GLY A 80 2.26 36.21 -9.06
CA GLY A 80 1.76 37.44 -9.66
C GLY A 80 1.18 38.37 -8.63
N ASP A 81 1.01 39.66 -9.01
CA ASP A 81 0.48 40.70 -8.14
C ASP A 81 -0.92 40.40 -7.57
N GLU A 82 -1.69 39.58 -8.30
CA GLU A 82 -3.00 39.12 -7.88
C GLU A 82 -2.99 38.27 -6.58
N TYR A 83 -1.83 37.77 -6.17
CA TYR A 83 -1.65 36.98 -4.96
C TYR A 83 -0.97 37.75 -3.81
N SER A 84 -0.71 39.03 -3.96
CA SER A 84 0.02 39.88 -2.99
C SER A 84 -0.63 39.94 -1.60
N SER A 85 -1.95 39.73 -1.52
CA SER A 85 -2.69 39.71 -0.25
C SER A 85 -2.77 38.32 0.40
N ARG A 86 -2.17 37.30 -0.18
CA ARG A 86 -2.24 35.92 0.30
C ARG A 86 -0.97 35.50 1.02
N THR A 87 -1.12 34.50 1.86
CA THR A 87 -0.01 33.93 2.64
C THR A 87 0.43 32.59 2.06
N PHE A 88 1.73 32.47 1.90
CA PHE A 88 2.39 31.29 1.36
C PHE A 88 3.53 30.80 2.25
N ILE A 89 3.88 29.53 2.09
CA ILE A 89 5.15 28.98 2.56
C ILE A 89 5.89 28.45 1.32
N ARG A 90 7.08 28.98 1.05
CA ARG A 90 7.97 28.48 0.00
C ARG A 90 8.75 27.29 0.53
N HIS A 91 8.74 26.19 -0.23
CA HIS A 91 9.44 24.97 0.16
C HIS A 91 9.99 24.25 -1.08
N GLU A 92 11.13 23.58 -0.95
CA GLU A 92 11.75 22.82 -2.03
C GLU A 92 10.82 21.71 -2.55
N ASN A 93 10.14 21.01 -1.64
CA ASN A 93 9.16 19.97 -1.97
C ASN A 93 7.83 20.22 -1.20
N PRO A 94 6.88 20.98 -1.76
CA PRO A 94 5.60 21.28 -1.13
C PRO A 94 4.78 20.06 -0.71
N TYR A 95 4.88 18.97 -1.47
CA TYR A 95 4.18 17.72 -1.16
C TYR A 95 4.75 17.07 0.11
N ALA A 96 6.07 16.96 0.22
CA ALA A 96 6.72 16.39 1.40
C ALA A 96 6.42 17.23 2.66
N ALA A 97 6.49 18.56 2.56
CA ALA A 97 6.11 19.47 3.64
C ALA A 97 4.66 19.26 4.08
N PHE A 98 3.73 19.12 3.12
CA PHE A 98 2.33 18.88 3.44
C PHE A 98 2.10 17.52 4.11
N VAL A 99 2.78 16.47 3.67
CA VAL A 99 2.75 15.13 4.32
C VAL A 99 3.23 15.20 5.77
N GLN A 100 4.29 15.99 6.03
CA GLN A 100 4.76 16.23 7.41
C GLN A 100 3.70 16.91 8.26
N LEU A 101 2.97 17.88 7.71
CA LEU A 101 1.89 18.57 8.42
C LEU A 101 0.67 17.67 8.67
N LEU A 102 0.39 16.69 7.81
CA LEU A 102 -0.66 15.71 8.09
C LEU A 102 -0.44 15.03 9.45
N ARG A 103 0.80 14.66 9.79
CA ARG A 103 1.15 14.06 11.08
C ARG A 103 0.90 15.01 12.26
N VAL A 104 1.00 16.31 12.05
CA VAL A 104 0.72 17.32 13.07
C VAL A 104 -0.78 17.53 13.27
N PHE A 105 -1.54 17.63 12.19
CA PHE A 105 -2.96 17.96 12.23
C PHE A 105 -3.91 16.76 12.27
N VAL A 106 -3.44 15.54 11.92
CA VAL A 106 -4.24 14.30 12.04
C VAL A 106 -4.03 13.69 13.42
N PRO A 107 -5.06 13.47 14.23
CA PRO A 107 -4.92 12.73 15.49
C PRO A 107 -4.51 11.29 15.21
N GLU A 108 -3.40 10.89 15.75
CA GLU A 108 -3.13 9.48 15.92
C GLU A 108 -4.21 8.89 16.83
N LYS A 109 -4.82 7.79 16.42
CA LYS A 109 -5.71 7.05 17.28
C LYS A 109 -4.86 6.46 18.41
N ARG A 110 -5.08 6.92 19.63
CA ARG A 110 -4.41 6.36 20.80
C ARG A 110 -5.22 5.21 21.35
N TYR A 111 -4.57 4.12 21.60
CA TYR A 111 -5.10 2.98 22.32
C TYR A 111 -4.64 3.05 23.78
N GLN A 112 -5.51 2.64 24.69
CA GLN A 112 -5.18 2.63 26.12
C GLN A 112 -4.16 1.52 26.39
N GLU A 113 -2.98 1.87 26.85
CA GLU A 113 -1.94 0.89 27.23
C GLU A 113 -2.46 -0.09 28.30
N GLY A 114 -2.13 -1.35 28.14
CA GLY A 114 -2.47 -2.41 29.08
C GLY A 114 -3.96 -2.73 29.18
N PHE A 115 -4.76 -2.31 28.19
CA PHE A 115 -6.19 -2.57 28.19
C PHE A 115 -6.51 -3.90 27.53
N ILE A 116 -7.19 -4.77 28.27
CA ILE A 116 -7.78 -6.01 27.74
C ILE A 116 -9.30 -5.92 27.91
N HIS A 117 -10.03 -5.93 26.80
CA HIS A 117 -11.48 -5.84 26.86
C HIS A 117 -12.09 -7.09 27.49
N PRO A 118 -13.11 -6.98 28.38
CA PRO A 118 -13.70 -8.12 29.08
C PRO A 118 -14.29 -9.23 28.20
N SER A 119 -14.61 -8.93 26.94
CA SER A 119 -15.08 -9.92 25.96
C SER A 119 -13.97 -10.60 25.16
N ALA A 120 -12.70 -10.30 25.43
CA ALA A 120 -11.61 -11.01 24.81
C ALA A 120 -11.44 -12.41 25.45
N VAL A 121 -11.19 -13.40 24.61
CA VAL A 121 -10.88 -14.77 25.04
C VAL A 121 -9.40 -15.02 24.82
N ILE A 122 -8.70 -15.49 25.84
CA ILE A 122 -7.24 -15.71 25.79
C ILE A 122 -6.96 -17.16 26.15
N GLY A 123 -6.28 -17.88 25.25
CA GLY A 123 -5.84 -19.26 25.43
C GLY A 123 -4.74 -19.42 26.48
N GLN A 124 -4.57 -20.65 26.92
CA GLN A 124 -3.58 -20.98 27.95
C GLN A 124 -2.16 -20.73 27.46
N LEU A 125 -1.25 -20.46 28.37
CA LEU A 125 0.18 -20.22 28.12
C LEU A 125 0.47 -19.02 27.21
N SER A 126 -0.55 -18.25 26.82
CA SER A 126 -0.33 -17.03 26.03
C SER A 126 0.22 -15.90 26.90
N VAL A 127 1.23 -15.20 26.40
CA VAL A 127 1.93 -14.10 27.07
C VAL A 127 1.55 -12.78 26.40
N ILE A 128 0.92 -11.89 27.17
CA ILE A 128 0.52 -10.56 26.70
C ILE A 128 1.31 -9.52 27.49
N ALA A 129 2.05 -8.67 26.77
CA ALA A 129 2.84 -7.62 27.41
C ALA A 129 1.94 -6.62 28.16
N PRO A 130 2.41 -6.05 29.28
CA PRO A 130 1.61 -5.13 30.11
C PRO A 130 1.14 -3.86 29.38
N THR A 131 1.77 -3.49 28.27
CA THR A 131 1.42 -2.30 27.48
C THR A 131 0.58 -2.61 26.24
N ALA A 132 0.30 -3.89 25.96
CA ALA A 132 -0.52 -4.28 24.80
C ALA A 132 -1.99 -3.87 24.96
N TYR A 133 -2.68 -3.61 23.84
CA TYR A 133 -4.12 -3.33 23.78
C TYR A 133 -4.86 -4.47 23.10
N ILE A 134 -5.81 -5.08 23.78
CA ILE A 134 -6.66 -6.14 23.26
C ILE A 134 -8.11 -5.63 23.25
N GLY A 135 -8.65 -5.38 22.06
CA GLY A 135 -10.00 -4.87 21.86
C GLY A 135 -11.11 -5.90 22.02
N ALA A 136 -12.33 -5.42 21.87
CA ALA A 136 -13.52 -6.25 22.05
C ALA A 136 -13.58 -7.40 21.03
N GLY A 137 -14.02 -8.59 21.51
CA GLY A 137 -14.25 -9.75 20.65
C GLY A 137 -13.00 -10.42 20.09
N CYS A 138 -11.80 -10.03 20.56
CA CYS A 138 -10.59 -10.73 20.17
C CYS A 138 -10.55 -12.14 20.76
N VAL A 139 -10.13 -13.11 19.94
CA VAL A 139 -9.92 -14.51 20.33
C VAL A 139 -8.45 -14.82 20.09
N ILE A 140 -7.73 -15.17 21.13
CA ILE A 140 -6.30 -15.47 21.12
C ILE A 140 -6.17 -16.93 21.52
N GLY A 141 -5.55 -17.73 20.67
CA GLY A 141 -5.28 -19.15 20.88
C GLY A 141 -4.29 -19.42 22.01
N GLU A 142 -3.82 -20.65 22.11
CA GLU A 142 -2.83 -21.05 23.10
C GLU A 142 -1.41 -20.64 22.68
N GLU A 143 -0.51 -20.49 23.63
CA GLU A 143 0.92 -20.21 23.43
C GLU A 143 1.25 -18.98 22.56
N CYS A 144 0.32 -18.05 22.42
CA CYS A 144 0.54 -16.80 21.68
C CYS A 144 1.44 -15.85 22.46
N VAL A 145 2.22 -15.05 21.73
CA VAL A 145 3.05 -13.98 22.29
C VAL A 145 2.63 -12.63 21.68
N ILE A 146 2.21 -11.70 22.52
CA ILE A 146 1.83 -10.34 22.12
C ILE A 146 2.73 -9.36 22.85
N ALA A 147 3.64 -8.74 22.11
CA ALA A 147 4.69 -7.87 22.64
C ALA A 147 4.17 -6.46 23.01
N GLY A 148 5.09 -5.63 23.49
CA GLY A 148 4.78 -4.30 24.01
C GLY A 148 4.14 -3.37 22.98
N ASN A 149 3.13 -2.62 23.41
CA ASN A 149 2.40 -1.65 22.58
C ASN A 149 1.72 -2.26 21.33
N ALA A 150 1.69 -3.58 21.20
CA ALA A 150 0.90 -4.21 20.13
C ALA A 150 -0.59 -3.98 20.36
N VAL A 151 -1.32 -3.76 19.26
CA VAL A 151 -2.73 -3.37 19.28
C VAL A 151 -3.56 -4.35 18.46
N LEU A 152 -4.46 -5.06 19.11
CA LEU A 152 -5.51 -5.85 18.47
C LEU A 152 -6.82 -5.05 18.59
N VAL A 153 -7.25 -4.42 17.48
CA VAL A 153 -8.33 -3.40 17.53
C VAL A 153 -9.68 -3.97 17.95
N GLY A 154 -10.03 -5.15 17.45
CA GLY A 154 -11.26 -5.85 17.83
C GLY A 154 -11.63 -6.96 16.84
N ASN A 155 -12.30 -8.00 17.33
CA ASN A 155 -12.64 -9.19 16.55
C ASN A 155 -11.42 -9.79 15.81
N VAL A 156 -10.23 -9.62 16.34
CA VAL A 156 -9.00 -10.24 15.81
C VAL A 156 -8.97 -11.68 16.31
N THR A 157 -8.70 -12.62 15.42
CA THR A 157 -8.55 -14.03 15.77
C THR A 157 -7.11 -14.45 15.52
N LEU A 158 -6.45 -14.88 16.58
CA LEU A 158 -5.14 -15.52 16.51
C LEU A 158 -5.31 -17.00 16.85
N TYR A 159 -4.81 -17.88 15.99
CA TYR A 159 -4.72 -19.30 16.28
C TYR A 159 -3.53 -19.55 17.21
N ASP A 160 -3.17 -20.80 17.45
CA ASP A 160 -2.15 -21.14 18.42
C ASP A 160 -0.74 -20.74 17.99
N ALA A 161 0.11 -20.44 18.96
CA ALA A 161 1.53 -20.11 18.79
C ALA A 161 1.80 -18.89 17.87
N VAL A 162 0.84 -17.97 17.72
CA VAL A 162 1.03 -16.73 16.96
C VAL A 162 1.87 -15.73 17.75
N THR A 163 2.83 -15.11 17.08
CA THR A 163 3.66 -14.04 17.65
C THR A 163 3.36 -12.71 16.99
N ILE A 164 3.05 -11.69 17.78
CA ILE A 164 2.86 -10.29 17.35
C ILE A 164 3.90 -9.44 18.08
N ASP A 165 4.78 -8.83 17.30
CA ASP A 165 5.89 -8.04 17.85
C ASP A 165 5.49 -6.60 18.16
N GLU A 166 6.44 -5.84 18.73
CA GLU A 166 6.20 -4.54 19.33
C GLU A 166 5.62 -3.50 18.36
N ASN A 167 4.72 -2.67 18.89
CA ASN A 167 4.11 -1.54 18.19
C ASN A 167 3.31 -1.91 16.92
N SER A 168 2.99 -3.19 16.72
CA SER A 168 2.22 -3.66 15.56
C SER A 168 0.72 -3.50 15.81
N ILE A 169 -0.01 -3.19 14.75
CA ILE A 169 -1.46 -2.92 14.80
C ILE A 169 -2.19 -3.89 13.89
N LEU A 170 -3.04 -4.72 14.47
CA LEU A 170 -3.97 -5.57 13.75
C LEU A 170 -5.36 -4.95 13.83
N HIS A 171 -5.87 -4.52 12.67
CA HIS A 171 -7.21 -3.95 12.57
C HIS A 171 -8.31 -5.01 12.73
N ALA A 172 -9.56 -4.55 12.80
CA ALA A 172 -10.69 -5.42 13.06
C ALA A 172 -10.83 -6.56 12.05
N ASN A 173 -11.22 -7.74 12.52
CA ASN A 173 -11.46 -8.95 11.73
C ASN A 173 -10.21 -9.51 11.01
N VAL A 174 -9.01 -9.18 11.46
CA VAL A 174 -7.79 -9.86 11.02
C VAL A 174 -7.75 -11.26 11.61
N VAL A 175 -7.39 -12.24 10.80
CA VAL A 175 -7.18 -13.64 11.22
C VAL A 175 -5.74 -14.03 10.96
N CYS A 176 -5.06 -14.52 11.99
CA CYS A 176 -3.73 -15.14 11.88
C CYS A 176 -3.83 -16.61 12.25
N TYR A 177 -3.44 -17.47 11.33
CA TYR A 177 -3.37 -18.91 11.56
C TYR A 177 -2.14 -19.28 12.40
N GLN A 178 -2.09 -20.54 12.83
CA GLN A 178 -1.08 -21.07 13.75
C GLN A 178 0.37 -20.72 13.32
N GLU A 179 1.21 -20.50 14.29
CA GLU A 179 2.64 -20.23 14.12
C GLU A 179 2.99 -19.02 13.25
N THR A 180 2.01 -18.16 12.93
CA THR A 180 2.25 -16.91 12.21
C THR A 180 3.10 -15.97 13.06
N VAL A 181 4.14 -15.40 12.46
CA VAL A 181 4.99 -14.39 13.09
C VAL A 181 4.80 -13.04 12.38
N ILE A 182 4.47 -12.01 13.16
CA ILE A 182 4.34 -10.63 12.67
C ILE A 182 5.38 -9.78 13.41
N GLY A 183 6.31 -9.22 12.64
CA GLY A 183 7.39 -8.36 13.15
C GLY A 183 6.90 -7.01 13.69
N SER A 184 7.83 -6.20 14.16
CA SER A 184 7.56 -4.93 14.83
C SER A 184 7.03 -3.85 13.89
N ARG A 185 6.18 -2.95 14.39
CA ARG A 185 5.63 -1.80 13.65
C ARG A 185 4.85 -2.18 12.38
N ALA A 186 4.40 -3.42 12.31
CA ALA A 186 3.56 -3.88 11.22
C ALA A 186 2.13 -3.33 11.35
N ILE A 187 1.48 -3.05 10.22
CA ILE A 187 0.08 -2.64 10.17
C ILE A 187 -0.68 -3.65 9.30
N ILE A 188 -1.58 -4.40 9.90
CA ILE A 188 -2.42 -5.36 9.19
C ILE A 188 -3.85 -4.81 9.14
N HIS A 189 -4.31 -4.49 7.95
CA HIS A 189 -5.63 -3.87 7.76
C HIS A 189 -6.77 -4.88 7.86
N ALA A 190 -7.97 -4.33 8.06
CA ALA A 190 -9.17 -5.10 8.38
C ALA A 190 -9.48 -6.23 7.37
N GLY A 191 -9.84 -7.38 7.90
CA GLY A 191 -10.22 -8.55 7.11
C GLY A 191 -9.08 -9.28 6.41
N ALA A 192 -7.82 -8.88 6.61
CA ALA A 192 -6.69 -9.65 6.10
C ALA A 192 -6.61 -11.02 6.78
N VAL A 193 -6.25 -12.05 6.02
CA VAL A 193 -6.08 -13.42 6.50
C VAL A 193 -4.64 -13.86 6.24
N ILE A 194 -3.95 -14.21 7.31
CA ILE A 194 -2.53 -14.56 7.29
C ILE A 194 -2.38 -16.02 7.71
N GLY A 195 -1.79 -16.85 6.85
CA GLY A 195 -1.48 -18.24 7.15
C GLY A 195 -2.56 -19.24 6.80
N SER A 196 -3.57 -18.85 6.00
CA SER A 196 -4.52 -19.84 5.45
C SER A 196 -3.81 -20.90 4.59
N ASP A 197 -4.38 -22.08 4.50
CA ASP A 197 -3.85 -23.15 3.66
C ASP A 197 -3.67 -22.70 2.20
N GLY A 198 -2.50 -22.97 1.65
CA GLY A 198 -2.25 -22.84 0.22
C GLY A 198 -3.12 -23.75 -0.65
N PHE A 199 -3.21 -23.44 -1.94
CA PHE A 199 -3.95 -24.21 -2.92
C PHE A 199 -3.18 -25.52 -3.25
N GLY A 200 -3.17 -26.43 -2.27
CA GLY A 200 -2.46 -27.71 -2.33
C GLY A 200 -3.43 -28.89 -2.51
N PHE A 201 -3.47 -29.41 -3.71
CA PHE A 201 -4.27 -30.59 -4.05
C PHE A 201 -3.48 -31.48 -5.01
N HIS A 202 -3.67 -32.80 -4.94
CA HIS A 202 -3.23 -33.70 -5.99
C HIS A 202 -4.43 -34.36 -6.65
N GLU A 203 -4.32 -34.57 -7.94
CA GLU A 203 -5.34 -35.24 -8.70
C GLU A 203 -5.19 -36.75 -8.53
N VAL A 204 -6.28 -37.39 -8.14
CA VAL A 204 -6.39 -38.87 -8.04
C VAL A 204 -7.21 -39.42 -9.20
N GLU A 205 -7.38 -40.74 -9.24
CA GLU A 205 -8.18 -41.38 -10.25
C GLU A 205 -9.57 -40.77 -10.41
N ASN A 206 -10.03 -40.67 -11.64
CA ASN A 206 -11.31 -40.01 -12.02
C ASN A 206 -11.35 -38.49 -11.89
N GLY A 207 -10.23 -37.80 -11.88
CA GLY A 207 -10.17 -36.32 -11.86
C GLY A 207 -10.59 -35.68 -10.53
N ARG A 208 -10.64 -36.45 -9.44
CA ARG A 208 -10.91 -35.89 -8.11
C ARG A 208 -9.64 -35.31 -7.52
N PHE A 209 -9.82 -34.27 -6.72
CA PHE A 209 -8.74 -33.63 -5.99
C PHE A 209 -8.74 -34.04 -4.52
N GLU A 210 -7.59 -34.48 -4.02
CA GLU A 210 -7.36 -34.73 -2.61
C GLU A 210 -6.49 -33.61 -2.00
N LYS A 211 -6.88 -33.16 -0.80
CA LYS A 211 -6.18 -32.11 -0.08
C LYS A 211 -4.79 -32.54 0.32
N ILE A 212 -3.80 -31.73 0.02
CA ILE A 212 -2.44 -31.84 0.55
C ILE A 212 -2.37 -30.99 1.82
N PRO A 213 -2.06 -31.56 3.01
CA PRO A 213 -1.90 -30.78 4.24
C PRO A 213 -0.82 -29.71 4.08
N GLN A 214 -1.09 -28.53 4.60
CA GLN A 214 -0.13 -27.43 4.65
C GLN A 214 0.38 -27.31 6.10
N VAL A 215 1.67 -27.53 6.31
CA VAL A 215 2.27 -27.64 7.64
C VAL A 215 3.28 -26.54 7.96
N GLY A 216 3.43 -25.60 7.05
CA GLY A 216 4.28 -24.43 7.25
C GLY A 216 3.53 -23.24 7.84
N ASN A 217 4.21 -22.10 7.95
CA ASN A 217 3.67 -20.89 8.52
C ASN A 217 3.90 -19.67 7.61
N VAL A 218 3.58 -18.48 8.13
CA VAL A 218 3.89 -17.17 7.53
C VAL A 218 4.78 -16.37 8.47
N ILE A 219 5.80 -15.73 7.92
CA ILE A 219 6.66 -14.77 8.61
C ILE A 219 6.56 -13.42 7.92
N ILE A 220 6.10 -12.40 8.64
CA ILE A 220 6.05 -11.00 8.20
C ILE A 220 7.10 -10.23 8.99
N GLY A 221 7.99 -9.55 8.29
CA GLY A 221 9.05 -8.73 8.87
C GLY A 221 8.56 -7.40 9.44
N ASP A 222 9.53 -6.61 9.87
CA ASP A 222 9.31 -5.29 10.46
C ASP A 222 8.80 -4.26 9.45
N ASP A 223 8.09 -3.23 9.94
CA ASP A 223 7.62 -2.09 9.15
C ASP A 223 6.76 -2.48 7.93
N CYS A 224 6.17 -3.66 7.93
CA CYS A 224 5.27 -4.12 6.87
C CYS A 224 3.88 -3.49 6.97
N GLU A 225 3.21 -3.35 5.83
CA GLU A 225 1.80 -2.95 5.79
C GLU A 225 1.03 -3.85 4.84
N ILE A 226 -0.01 -4.52 5.36
CA ILE A 226 -0.84 -5.47 4.62
C ILE A 226 -2.25 -4.91 4.48
N GLY A 227 -2.68 -4.69 3.25
CA GLY A 227 -3.96 -4.09 2.91
C GLY A 227 -5.18 -4.95 3.27
N ALA A 228 -6.33 -4.28 3.31
CA ALA A 228 -7.59 -4.91 3.70
C ALA A 228 -7.98 -6.08 2.77
N ASN A 229 -8.49 -7.16 3.37
CA ASN A 229 -8.92 -8.38 2.69
C ASN A 229 -7.83 -9.02 1.80
N SER A 230 -6.56 -8.75 2.06
CA SER A 230 -5.47 -9.47 1.43
C SER A 230 -5.26 -10.81 2.11
N THR A 231 -4.83 -11.82 1.35
CA THR A 231 -4.59 -13.18 1.84
C THR A 231 -3.15 -13.58 1.60
N ILE A 232 -2.52 -14.13 2.63
CA ILE A 232 -1.15 -14.66 2.55
C ILE A 232 -1.21 -16.10 3.05
N ASP A 233 -1.01 -17.05 2.14
CA ASP A 233 -1.09 -18.48 2.47
C ASP A 233 0.17 -18.96 3.21
N CYS A 234 0.00 -19.90 4.11
CA CYS A 234 1.13 -20.58 4.74
C CYS A 234 1.90 -21.43 3.71
N ALA A 235 3.15 -21.70 4.00
CA ALA A 235 3.93 -22.60 3.17
C ALA A 235 3.43 -24.03 3.27
N PHE A 236 3.62 -24.82 2.22
CA PHE A 236 3.44 -26.27 2.28
C PHE A 236 4.35 -26.88 3.37
N VAL A 237 5.63 -26.53 3.35
CA VAL A 237 6.63 -26.82 4.36
C VAL A 237 7.56 -25.61 4.46
N GLY A 238 8.01 -25.24 5.65
CA GLY A 238 8.80 -24.05 5.91
C GLY A 238 7.92 -22.81 6.03
N SER A 239 8.30 -21.69 5.43
CA SER A 239 7.61 -20.42 5.61
C SER A 239 7.34 -19.69 4.28
N THR A 240 6.18 -19.05 4.19
CA THR A 240 5.94 -17.93 3.27
C THR A 240 6.50 -16.68 3.95
N ILE A 241 7.33 -15.90 3.25
CA ILE A 241 8.12 -14.82 3.86
C ILE A 241 7.81 -13.48 3.22
N ILE A 242 7.43 -12.52 4.03
CA ILE A 242 7.32 -11.11 3.67
C ILE A 242 8.42 -10.37 4.42
N GLU A 243 9.45 -9.91 3.70
CA GLU A 243 10.60 -9.24 4.31
C GLU A 243 10.27 -7.82 4.77
N ASN A 244 11.23 -7.16 5.44
CA ASN A 244 11.03 -5.86 6.08
C ASN A 244 10.59 -4.77 5.10
N GLY A 245 9.74 -3.86 5.57
CA GLY A 245 9.33 -2.67 4.83
C GLY A 245 8.38 -2.91 3.65
N VAL A 246 7.95 -4.14 3.42
CA VAL A 246 7.03 -4.49 2.33
C VAL A 246 5.67 -3.82 2.52
N LYS A 247 5.10 -3.31 1.42
CA LYS A 247 3.77 -2.69 1.37
C LYS A 247 2.87 -3.45 0.40
N ILE A 248 1.83 -4.06 0.92
CA ILE A 248 0.83 -4.82 0.17
C ILE A 248 -0.50 -4.08 0.27
N ASP A 249 -1.07 -3.75 -0.87
CA ASP A 249 -2.36 -3.07 -0.98
C ASP A 249 -3.53 -4.06 -0.79
N ASN A 250 -4.74 -3.58 -0.89
CA ASN A 250 -5.96 -4.34 -0.66
C ASN A 250 -6.18 -5.44 -1.70
N LEU A 251 -6.81 -6.54 -1.30
CA LEU A 251 -7.21 -7.63 -2.18
C LEU A 251 -6.05 -8.30 -2.94
N VAL A 252 -4.85 -8.28 -2.37
CA VAL A 252 -3.68 -8.99 -2.91
C VAL A 252 -3.68 -10.43 -2.40
N HIS A 253 -3.31 -11.36 -3.26
CA HIS A 253 -3.09 -12.76 -2.89
C HIS A 253 -1.62 -13.14 -3.01
N ILE A 254 -1.04 -13.60 -1.91
CA ILE A 254 0.30 -14.19 -1.83
C ILE A 254 0.15 -15.67 -1.53
N ALA A 255 0.49 -16.54 -2.48
CA ALA A 255 0.35 -17.97 -2.32
C ALA A 255 1.50 -18.59 -1.49
N HIS A 256 1.38 -19.89 -1.23
CA HIS A 256 2.31 -20.66 -0.39
C HIS A 256 3.77 -20.57 -0.85
N ASN A 257 4.71 -20.57 0.09
CA ASN A 257 6.15 -20.59 -0.16
C ASN A 257 6.69 -19.39 -0.97
N VAL A 258 5.92 -18.31 -1.10
CA VAL A 258 6.39 -17.07 -1.73
C VAL A 258 7.36 -16.36 -0.81
N VAL A 259 8.39 -15.74 -1.39
CA VAL A 259 9.27 -14.80 -0.71
C VAL A 259 9.11 -13.43 -1.37
N VAL A 260 8.75 -12.42 -0.59
CA VAL A 260 8.68 -11.03 -1.03
C VAL A 260 9.84 -10.25 -0.42
N GLY A 261 10.78 -9.83 -1.25
CA GLY A 261 11.99 -9.13 -0.83
C GLY A 261 11.73 -7.73 -0.27
N GLU A 262 12.67 -7.25 0.53
CA GLU A 262 12.58 -6.00 1.30
C GLU A 262 12.10 -4.80 0.48
N ASN A 263 11.31 -3.93 1.12
CA ASN A 263 10.83 -2.67 0.54
C ASN A 263 10.07 -2.82 -0.79
N THR A 264 9.57 -4.00 -1.10
CA THR A 264 8.72 -4.26 -2.26
C THR A 264 7.31 -3.70 -2.02
N ALA A 265 6.72 -3.12 -3.06
CA ALA A 265 5.34 -2.62 -3.03
C ALA A 265 4.49 -3.38 -4.05
N ILE A 266 3.35 -3.90 -3.59
CA ILE A 266 2.40 -4.69 -4.39
C ILE A 266 1.04 -4.00 -4.34
N ALA A 267 0.56 -3.52 -5.48
CA ALA A 267 -0.70 -2.81 -5.58
C ALA A 267 -1.91 -3.78 -5.67
N ALA A 268 -3.09 -3.22 -5.50
CA ALA A 268 -4.33 -3.95 -5.34
C ALA A 268 -4.62 -5.01 -6.42
N GLN A 269 -5.22 -6.11 -5.99
CA GLN A 269 -5.66 -7.22 -6.84
C GLN A 269 -4.53 -7.95 -7.58
N ALA A 270 -3.27 -7.75 -7.21
CA ALA A 270 -2.19 -8.57 -7.73
C ALA A 270 -2.23 -9.98 -7.12
N GLY A 271 -1.83 -10.98 -7.89
CA GLY A 271 -1.72 -12.37 -7.46
C GLY A 271 -0.31 -12.90 -7.68
N ILE A 272 0.32 -13.40 -6.61
CA ILE A 272 1.65 -13.99 -6.64
C ILE A 272 1.50 -15.48 -6.39
N SER A 273 1.75 -16.29 -7.42
CA SER A 273 1.58 -17.74 -7.33
C SER A 273 2.69 -18.41 -6.53
N GLY A 274 2.42 -19.63 -6.09
CA GLY A 274 3.26 -20.38 -5.15
C GLY A 274 4.72 -20.52 -5.53
N SER A 275 5.59 -20.48 -4.54
CA SER A 275 7.05 -20.61 -4.66
C SER A 275 7.75 -19.53 -5.50
N ALA A 276 7.06 -18.44 -5.84
CA ALA A 276 7.71 -17.29 -6.50
C ALA A 276 8.57 -16.51 -5.50
N LYS A 277 9.69 -15.94 -5.98
CA LYS A 277 10.57 -15.09 -5.18
C LYS A 277 10.70 -13.72 -5.83
N LEU A 278 10.16 -12.71 -5.17
CA LEU A 278 10.30 -11.32 -5.61
C LEU A 278 11.53 -10.71 -4.95
N GLY A 279 12.40 -10.11 -5.77
CA GLY A 279 13.57 -9.37 -5.29
C GLY A 279 13.19 -8.12 -4.50
N ALA A 280 14.17 -7.53 -3.83
CA ALA A 280 13.97 -6.30 -3.05
C ALA A 280 13.57 -5.10 -3.93
N ARG A 281 12.80 -4.16 -3.35
CA ARG A 281 12.39 -2.87 -3.97
C ARG A 281 11.60 -3.02 -5.26
N ASN A 282 10.99 -4.17 -5.48
CA ASN A 282 10.10 -4.36 -6.63
C ASN A 282 8.82 -3.52 -6.48
N ARG A 283 8.24 -3.14 -7.62
CA ARG A 283 6.96 -2.44 -7.68
C ARG A 283 6.02 -3.20 -8.60
N ILE A 284 5.11 -3.93 -8.01
CA ILE A 284 4.12 -4.73 -8.71
C ILE A 284 2.82 -3.92 -8.75
N ALA A 285 2.45 -3.46 -9.93
CA ALA A 285 1.25 -2.64 -10.11
C ALA A 285 -0.04 -3.47 -10.01
N GLY A 286 -1.19 -2.79 -10.02
CA GLY A 286 -2.49 -3.44 -9.82
C GLY A 286 -2.82 -4.50 -10.87
N GLN A 287 -3.47 -5.58 -10.42
CA GLN A 287 -3.93 -6.70 -11.26
C GLN A 287 -2.81 -7.44 -12.01
N VAL A 288 -1.60 -7.37 -11.52
CA VAL A 288 -0.48 -8.16 -12.06
C VAL A 288 -0.61 -9.61 -11.57
N GLY A 289 -0.43 -10.55 -12.50
CA GLY A 289 -0.30 -11.98 -12.19
C GLY A 289 1.16 -12.44 -12.31
N VAL A 290 1.68 -13.13 -11.30
CA VAL A 290 3.02 -13.74 -11.34
C VAL A 290 2.85 -15.25 -11.27
N VAL A 291 3.38 -15.97 -12.26
CA VAL A 291 3.34 -17.44 -12.33
C VAL A 291 4.25 -18.04 -11.24
N GLY A 292 3.92 -19.24 -10.77
CA GLY A 292 4.68 -19.93 -9.72
C GLY A 292 6.12 -20.26 -10.11
N HIS A 293 6.96 -20.45 -9.08
CA HIS A 293 8.37 -20.87 -9.21
C HIS A 293 9.27 -19.90 -10.02
N LEU A 294 8.88 -18.63 -10.10
CA LEU A 294 9.66 -17.58 -10.77
C LEU A 294 10.46 -16.77 -9.76
N GLU A 295 11.53 -16.15 -10.25
CA GLU A 295 12.33 -15.19 -9.49
C GLU A 295 12.42 -13.87 -10.22
N THR A 296 12.35 -12.75 -9.49
CA THR A 296 12.63 -11.42 -10.02
C THR A 296 13.88 -10.84 -9.38
N ALA A 297 14.69 -10.16 -10.18
CA ALA A 297 15.81 -9.35 -9.68
C ALA A 297 15.27 -8.21 -8.76
N PRO A 298 16.15 -7.56 -7.97
CA PRO A 298 15.79 -6.30 -7.32
C PRO A 298 15.42 -5.21 -8.33
N ASP A 299 14.67 -4.19 -7.88
CA ASP A 299 14.31 -2.97 -8.63
C ASP A 299 13.50 -3.23 -9.92
N VAL A 300 12.71 -4.30 -9.96
CA VAL A 300 11.78 -4.62 -11.04
C VAL A 300 10.47 -3.85 -10.84
N ILE A 301 10.01 -3.19 -11.89
CA ILE A 301 8.72 -2.49 -11.95
C ILE A 301 7.84 -3.18 -12.99
N VAL A 302 6.77 -3.83 -12.54
CA VAL A 302 5.77 -4.47 -13.42
C VAL A 302 4.54 -3.57 -13.49
N HIS A 303 4.21 -3.10 -14.69
CA HIS A 303 3.06 -2.23 -14.91
C HIS A 303 1.73 -2.99 -14.81
N ALA A 304 0.65 -2.23 -14.58
CA ALA A 304 -0.67 -2.80 -14.31
C ALA A 304 -1.15 -3.78 -15.40
N GLN A 305 -1.91 -4.79 -14.96
CA GLN A 305 -2.53 -5.82 -15.81
C GLN A 305 -1.52 -6.66 -16.62
N SER A 306 -0.26 -6.70 -16.19
CA SER A 306 0.76 -7.52 -16.83
C SER A 306 0.81 -8.92 -16.25
N GLY A 307 1.24 -9.88 -17.08
CA GLY A 307 1.47 -11.28 -16.69
C GLY A 307 2.95 -11.64 -16.69
N VAL A 308 3.54 -11.92 -15.54
CA VAL A 308 4.94 -12.37 -15.43
C VAL A 308 4.97 -13.89 -15.61
N ALA A 309 5.36 -14.35 -16.78
CA ALA A 309 5.39 -15.76 -17.15
C ALA A 309 6.80 -16.38 -17.15
N LYS A 310 7.85 -15.62 -16.88
CA LYS A 310 9.25 -16.04 -16.79
C LYS A 310 9.99 -15.22 -15.75
N SER A 311 11.04 -15.79 -15.17
CA SER A 311 11.93 -15.07 -14.26
C SER A 311 12.52 -13.84 -14.92
N ILE A 312 12.62 -12.75 -14.14
CA ILE A 312 13.14 -11.45 -14.58
C ILE A 312 14.50 -11.23 -13.91
N GLN A 313 15.57 -11.30 -14.72
CA GLN A 313 16.94 -11.31 -14.23
C GLN A 313 17.56 -9.92 -14.03
N THR A 314 16.92 -8.86 -14.49
CA THR A 314 17.43 -7.48 -14.39
C THR A 314 16.35 -6.53 -13.93
N GLY A 315 16.73 -5.55 -13.08
CA GLY A 315 15.86 -4.44 -12.72
C GLY A 315 15.42 -3.65 -13.94
N GLY A 316 14.30 -2.96 -13.82
CA GLY A 316 13.73 -2.16 -14.91
C GLY A 316 12.22 -2.28 -15.04
N HIS A 317 11.69 -1.72 -16.11
CA HIS A 317 10.25 -1.65 -16.35
C HIS A 317 9.77 -2.76 -17.29
N TYR A 318 8.71 -3.46 -16.88
CA TYR A 318 8.11 -4.57 -17.63
C TYR A 318 6.62 -4.33 -17.82
N PHE A 319 6.10 -4.67 -19.01
CA PHE A 319 4.69 -4.47 -19.36
C PHE A 319 4.20 -5.57 -20.30
N GLY A 320 2.91 -5.84 -20.29
CA GLY A 320 2.25 -6.76 -21.20
C GLY A 320 1.98 -8.14 -20.61
N SER A 321 1.33 -8.98 -21.41
CA SER A 321 1.04 -10.38 -21.05
C SER A 321 1.42 -11.30 -22.22
N PRO A 322 2.54 -12.03 -22.09
CA PRO A 322 3.52 -12.03 -21.00
C PRO A 322 4.27 -10.71 -20.89
N ALA A 323 4.69 -10.35 -19.66
CA ALA A 323 5.39 -9.09 -19.41
C ALA A 323 6.75 -9.06 -20.13
N LYS A 324 6.99 -7.98 -20.86
CA LYS A 324 8.21 -7.69 -21.61
C LYS A 324 8.81 -6.36 -21.12
N PRO A 325 10.08 -6.05 -21.51
CA PRO A 325 10.61 -4.72 -21.29
C PRO A 325 9.67 -3.64 -21.80
N HIS A 326 9.37 -2.64 -20.96
CA HIS A 326 8.34 -1.64 -21.23
C HIS A 326 8.47 -0.97 -22.60
N GLY A 327 9.70 -0.52 -22.97
CA GLY A 327 9.94 0.13 -24.24
C GLY A 327 9.75 -0.78 -25.47
N GLU A 328 9.97 -2.08 -25.32
CA GLU A 328 9.73 -3.08 -26.37
C GLU A 328 8.21 -3.27 -26.58
N GLU A 329 7.46 -3.48 -25.50
CA GLU A 329 6.02 -3.68 -25.58
C GLU A 329 5.29 -2.45 -26.14
N LEU A 330 5.71 -1.24 -25.77
CA LEU A 330 5.12 -0.02 -26.35
C LEU A 330 5.32 0.06 -27.86
N LYS A 331 6.46 -0.39 -28.38
CA LYS A 331 6.72 -0.44 -29.85
C LYS A 331 5.77 -1.46 -30.51
N ILE A 332 5.60 -2.63 -29.90
CA ILE A 332 4.69 -3.67 -30.39
C ILE A 332 3.26 -3.14 -30.42
N LEU A 333 2.76 -2.55 -29.34
CA LEU A 333 1.41 -1.99 -29.25
C LEU A 333 1.18 -0.86 -30.27
N ALA A 334 2.19 -0.02 -30.51
CA ALA A 334 2.13 1.01 -31.55
C ALA A 334 2.02 0.40 -32.95
N ALA A 335 2.79 -0.66 -33.24
CA ALA A 335 2.74 -1.36 -34.52
C ALA A 335 1.41 -2.08 -34.74
N LEU A 336 0.79 -2.66 -33.70
CA LEU A 336 -0.51 -3.33 -33.80
C LEU A 336 -1.62 -2.45 -34.35
N LYS A 337 -1.58 -1.14 -34.12
CA LYS A 337 -2.57 -0.20 -34.69
C LYS A 337 -2.55 -0.18 -36.22
N HIS A 338 -1.41 -0.45 -36.82
CA HIS A 338 -1.24 -0.47 -38.27
C HIS A 338 -1.42 -1.85 -38.90
N LEU A 339 -1.54 -2.90 -38.07
CA LEU A 339 -1.64 -4.29 -38.55
C LEU A 339 -2.82 -4.53 -39.53
N PRO A 340 -4.05 -4.03 -39.29
CA PRO A 340 -5.15 -4.22 -40.25
C PRO A 340 -4.86 -3.66 -41.61
N GLU A 341 -4.22 -2.50 -41.68
CA GLU A 341 -3.83 -1.84 -42.94
C GLU A 341 -2.74 -2.62 -43.65
N LEU A 342 -1.72 -3.06 -42.90
CA LEU A 342 -0.63 -3.88 -43.46
C LEU A 342 -1.15 -5.20 -44.01
N VAL A 343 -2.09 -5.86 -43.35
CA VAL A 343 -2.70 -7.12 -43.83
C VAL A 343 -3.43 -6.86 -45.15
N ARG A 344 -4.14 -5.76 -45.26
CA ARG A 344 -4.84 -5.38 -46.52
C ARG A 344 -3.85 -5.17 -47.66
N GLN A 345 -2.80 -4.38 -47.45
CA GLN A 345 -1.75 -4.09 -48.43
C GLN A 345 -1.02 -5.37 -48.89
N VAL A 346 -0.65 -6.23 -47.97
CA VAL A 346 -0.01 -7.53 -48.29
C VAL A 346 -0.96 -8.42 -49.14
N THR A 347 -2.25 -8.42 -48.78
CA THR A 347 -3.26 -9.21 -49.57
C THR A 347 -3.43 -8.68 -51.01
N GLU A 348 -3.42 -7.37 -51.14
CA GLU A 348 -3.46 -6.74 -52.49
C GLU A 348 -2.19 -7.03 -53.28
N LEU A 349 -1.01 -6.95 -52.71
CA LEU A 349 0.26 -7.30 -53.37
C LEU A 349 0.31 -8.78 -53.81
N LYS A 350 -0.16 -9.70 -52.99
CA LYS A 350 -0.27 -11.13 -53.38
C LYS A 350 -1.16 -11.34 -54.60
N LYS A 351 -2.33 -10.66 -54.68
CA LYS A 351 -3.22 -10.75 -55.81
C LYS A 351 -2.63 -10.17 -57.10
N LEU A 352 -1.74 -9.20 -57.01
CA LEU A 352 -1.01 -8.65 -58.17
C LEU A 352 0.04 -9.64 -58.67
N HIS A 353 0.74 -10.30 -57.79
CA HIS A 353 1.80 -11.29 -58.10
C HIS A 353 1.28 -12.61 -58.66
N GLU A 354 0.02 -12.97 -58.38
CA GLU A 354 -0.64 -14.18 -58.94
C GLU A 354 -1.23 -13.95 -60.34
N LYS A 355 -1.15 -12.72 -60.85
CA LYS A 355 -1.68 -12.35 -62.18
C LYS A 355 -0.58 -12.19 -63.23
N ASP A 356 0.68 -12.18 -62.83
CA ASP A 356 1.89 -12.26 -63.67
C ASP A 356 2.37 -13.72 -63.75
#